data_517d36357f014e17bba94c37510e0fa0
#
_entry.id   517d36357f014e17bba94c37510e0fa0
#
_cell.length_a   1.000
_cell.length_b   1.000
_cell.length_c   1.000
_cell.angle_alpha   90.00
_cell.angle_beta   90.00
_cell.angle_gamma   90.00
#
_symmetry.space_group_name_H-M   'P 1'
#
loop_
_entity.id
_entity.type
_entity.pdbx_description
1 polymer ?
#
loop_
_entity_poly.entity_id
_entity_poly.type
_entity_poly.pdbx_seq_one_letter_code
_entity_poly.pdbx_strand_id
1 'polypeptide(L)'
;MTFKIHNRPETKTIQTFDIPESQVLTLSSGHQVHLSNPCNIGVVRVELFWASGSYHQEKPYVATMANDLLLSGNEHRTEFEVIEYLDYLGATHRTECGHVGSSVVIRASKKNILSVFKWFIENVHAATYPENEVESAKLVRAASLERQQKTPKYWSSRIALESLYGKDHTLGIHGDPIDYQKVTSENLNLFKKQHFGLEKMMLLVSGDSDDQLLHSFADALLPFPGTPLSIIQEQFTETFPQFEKPLMHPVDGTNQVNLHLAKHIKPKDQQERFGLTLLNLVLGGYF
;
A
#
# COMPACT_ATOMS: atom_id res chain seq x y z
N MET A 1 -40.63 13.05 24.43
CA MET A 1 -40.25 11.92 23.56
C MET A 1 -39.45 10.95 24.38
N THR A 2 -39.97 9.78 24.66
CA THR A 2 -39.28 8.74 25.47
C THR A 2 -38.48 7.89 24.50
N PHE A 3 -37.15 8.00 24.54
CA PHE A 3 -36.26 7.14 23.72
C PHE A 3 -36.41 5.71 24.26
N LYS A 4 -36.94 4.79 23.46
CA LYS A 4 -36.88 3.36 23.75
C LYS A 4 -35.42 2.91 23.56
N ILE A 5 -34.71 2.66 24.66
CA ILE A 5 -33.41 1.97 24.64
C ILE A 5 -33.73 0.53 24.21
N HIS A 6 -33.31 0.18 22.97
CA HIS A 6 -33.41 -1.20 22.53
C HIS A 6 -32.42 -2.05 23.32
N ASN A 7 -32.86 -3.21 23.76
CA ASN A 7 -31.98 -4.18 24.40
C ASN A 7 -30.82 -4.51 23.43
N ARG A 8 -29.62 -4.70 24.00
CA ARG A 8 -28.44 -5.13 23.23
C ARG A 8 -28.81 -6.39 22.43
N PRO A 9 -28.49 -6.43 21.11
CA PRO A 9 -28.69 -7.63 20.30
C PRO A 9 -27.99 -8.83 20.93
N GLU A 10 -28.63 -10.00 20.89
CA GLU A 10 -28.00 -11.24 21.35
C GLU A 10 -26.75 -11.54 20.53
N THR A 11 -25.64 -11.82 21.19
CA THR A 11 -24.40 -12.27 20.56
C THR A 11 -24.60 -13.69 20.03
N LYS A 12 -24.51 -13.86 18.73
CA LYS A 12 -24.51 -15.19 18.09
C LYS A 12 -23.08 -15.62 17.81
N THR A 13 -22.74 -16.85 18.14
CA THR A 13 -21.46 -17.44 17.77
C THR A 13 -21.47 -17.72 16.27
N ILE A 14 -20.50 -17.16 15.53
CA ILE A 14 -20.29 -17.49 14.11
C ILE A 14 -19.74 -18.92 14.08
N GLN A 15 -20.52 -19.84 13.51
CA GLN A 15 -20.13 -21.26 13.41
C GLN A 15 -19.32 -21.54 12.15
N THR A 16 -19.69 -20.92 11.03
CA THR A 16 -19.02 -21.05 9.75
C THR A 16 -19.10 -19.73 8.99
N PHE A 17 -18.10 -19.43 8.20
CA PHE A 17 -18.15 -18.36 7.21
C PHE A 17 -17.37 -18.84 5.97
N ASP A 18 -17.89 -18.51 4.80
CA ASP A 18 -17.23 -18.80 3.54
C ASP A 18 -16.42 -17.56 3.09
N ILE A 19 -15.17 -17.77 2.75
CA ILE A 19 -14.35 -16.74 2.11
C ILE A 19 -14.52 -16.95 0.61
N PRO A 20 -15.07 -15.98 -0.14
CA PRO A 20 -15.20 -16.11 -1.59
C PRO A 20 -13.83 -16.31 -2.24
N GLU A 21 -13.73 -17.32 -3.10
CA GLU A 21 -12.53 -17.54 -3.90
C GLU A 21 -12.39 -16.44 -4.95
N SER A 22 -11.17 -15.94 -5.13
CA SER A 22 -10.88 -15.01 -6.23
C SER A 22 -10.62 -15.80 -7.51
N GLN A 23 -11.18 -15.32 -8.62
CA GLN A 23 -10.87 -15.82 -9.95
C GLN A 23 -9.68 -15.07 -10.53
N VAL A 24 -8.75 -15.79 -11.14
CA VAL A 24 -7.63 -15.18 -11.86
C VAL A 24 -7.92 -15.23 -13.35
N LEU A 25 -8.00 -14.07 -13.97
CA LEU A 25 -8.32 -13.90 -15.38
C LEU A 25 -7.18 -13.14 -16.08
N THR A 26 -7.07 -13.33 -17.39
CA THR A 26 -6.21 -12.47 -18.23
C THR A 26 -7.11 -11.69 -19.19
N LEU A 27 -7.02 -10.36 -19.12
CA LEU A 27 -7.77 -9.48 -20.02
C LEU A 27 -7.22 -9.56 -21.44
N SER A 28 -8.01 -9.12 -22.43
CA SER A 28 -7.58 -9.00 -23.84
C SER A 28 -6.39 -8.03 -24.01
N SER A 29 -6.21 -7.10 -23.09
CA SER A 29 -5.03 -6.24 -23.00
C SER A 29 -3.77 -6.93 -22.45
N GLY A 30 -3.84 -8.18 -22.03
CA GLY A 30 -2.72 -8.96 -21.46
C GLY A 30 -2.55 -8.82 -19.93
N HIS A 31 -3.28 -7.93 -19.27
CA HIS A 31 -3.19 -7.75 -17.83
C HIS A 31 -3.82 -8.88 -17.05
N GLN A 32 -3.21 -9.29 -15.95
CA GLN A 32 -3.83 -10.19 -14.98
C GLN A 32 -4.83 -9.45 -14.10
N VAL A 33 -5.97 -10.07 -13.87
CA VAL A 33 -7.01 -9.58 -12.94
C VAL A 33 -7.32 -10.65 -11.92
N HIS A 34 -7.26 -10.29 -10.65
CA HIS A 34 -7.83 -11.06 -9.56
C HIS A 34 -9.23 -10.50 -9.26
N LEU A 35 -10.24 -11.28 -9.60
CA LEU A 35 -11.64 -10.89 -9.45
C LEU A 35 -12.25 -11.53 -8.22
N SER A 36 -12.84 -10.72 -7.35
CA SER A 36 -13.70 -11.18 -6.25
C SER A 36 -15.02 -10.41 -6.29
N ASN A 37 -16.12 -11.11 -6.61
CA ASN A 37 -17.46 -10.53 -6.69
C ASN A 37 -18.40 -11.11 -5.62
N PRO A 38 -18.20 -10.75 -4.32
CA PRO A 38 -18.94 -11.37 -3.22
C PRO A 38 -20.38 -10.85 -3.07
N CYS A 39 -20.72 -9.70 -3.65
CA CYS A 39 -22.05 -9.09 -3.45
C CYS A 39 -22.34 -7.96 -4.45
N ASN A 40 -23.65 -7.72 -4.69
CA ASN A 40 -24.18 -6.68 -5.55
C ASN A 40 -24.58 -5.45 -4.71
N ILE A 41 -23.60 -4.69 -4.22
CA ILE A 41 -23.85 -3.49 -3.39
C ILE A 41 -23.75 -2.17 -4.18
N GLY A 42 -23.61 -2.24 -5.49
CA GLY A 42 -23.50 -1.07 -6.36
C GLY A 42 -22.18 -0.31 -6.26
N VAL A 43 -21.18 -0.87 -5.60
CA VAL A 43 -19.84 -0.28 -5.43
C VAL A 43 -18.77 -1.25 -5.97
N VAL A 44 -17.80 -0.69 -6.68
CA VAL A 44 -16.66 -1.43 -7.20
C VAL A 44 -15.38 -0.84 -6.62
N ARG A 45 -14.47 -1.72 -6.19
CA ARG A 45 -13.10 -1.41 -5.79
C ARG A 45 -12.16 -1.97 -6.85
N VAL A 46 -11.30 -1.12 -7.36
CA VAL A 46 -10.20 -1.52 -8.24
C VAL A 46 -8.89 -1.13 -7.59
N GLU A 47 -7.96 -2.07 -7.53
CA GLU A 47 -6.60 -1.82 -7.08
C GLU A 47 -5.65 -2.08 -8.24
N LEU A 48 -4.84 -1.10 -8.55
CA LEU A 48 -3.71 -1.21 -9.45
C LEU A 48 -2.49 -1.59 -8.60
N PHE A 49 -1.94 -2.75 -8.82
CA PHE A 49 -0.83 -3.28 -8.06
C PHE A 49 0.41 -3.44 -8.93
N TRP A 50 1.54 -2.96 -8.45
CA TRP A 50 2.86 -3.18 -9.02
C TRP A 50 3.72 -3.99 -8.04
N ALA A 51 4.42 -5.02 -8.55
CA ALA A 51 5.34 -5.82 -7.74
C ALA A 51 6.66 -5.04 -7.51
N SER A 52 6.57 -3.83 -7.03
CA SER A 52 7.69 -2.94 -6.76
C SER A 52 7.37 -2.02 -5.59
N GLY A 53 8.30 -1.91 -4.67
CA GLY A 53 8.16 -1.12 -3.46
C GLY A 53 9.51 -0.58 -2.98
N SER A 54 9.66 -0.34 -1.68
CA SER A 54 10.89 0.21 -1.11
C SER A 54 12.12 -0.67 -1.29
N TYR A 55 11.96 -1.96 -1.60
CA TYR A 55 13.05 -2.85 -1.97
C TYR A 55 13.83 -2.34 -3.21
N HIS A 56 13.16 -1.69 -4.14
CA HIS A 56 13.71 -1.26 -5.41
C HIS A 56 14.27 0.17 -5.41
N GLN A 57 14.12 0.88 -4.29
CA GLN A 57 14.57 2.27 -4.22
C GLN A 57 16.09 2.36 -3.94
N GLU A 58 16.76 3.25 -4.65
CA GLU A 58 18.17 3.58 -4.41
C GLU A 58 18.35 4.54 -3.23
N LYS A 59 17.36 5.36 -2.96
CA LYS A 59 17.36 6.34 -1.87
C LYS A 59 16.11 6.17 -1.01
N PRO A 60 16.18 6.37 0.31
CA PRO A 60 15.00 6.34 1.17
C PRO A 60 13.88 7.24 0.65
N TYR A 61 12.65 6.79 0.82
CA TYR A 61 11.41 7.50 0.50
C TYR A 61 11.07 7.69 -0.99
N VAL A 62 11.94 7.38 -1.93
CA VAL A 62 11.67 7.53 -3.37
C VAL A 62 10.47 6.69 -3.79
N ALA A 63 10.42 5.40 -3.43
CA ALA A 63 9.33 4.52 -3.80
C ALA A 63 7.98 4.99 -3.22
N THR A 64 7.97 5.34 -1.92
CA THR A 64 6.76 5.82 -1.24
C THR A 64 6.27 7.13 -1.83
N MET A 65 7.17 8.12 -2.03
CA MET A 65 6.79 9.40 -2.61
C MET A 65 6.35 9.25 -4.06
N ALA A 66 7.03 8.40 -4.86
CA ALA A 66 6.61 8.14 -6.24
C ALA A 66 5.21 7.54 -6.32
N ASN A 67 4.84 6.63 -5.40
CA ASN A 67 3.50 6.05 -5.36
C ASN A 67 2.45 7.05 -4.86
N ASP A 68 2.76 7.78 -3.80
CA ASP A 68 1.81 8.71 -3.18
C ASP A 68 1.51 9.93 -4.05
N LEU A 69 2.48 10.36 -4.85
CA LEU A 69 2.34 11.53 -5.72
C LEU A 69 1.95 11.18 -7.18
N LEU A 70 1.48 9.95 -7.45
CA LEU A 70 1.02 9.56 -8.79
C LEU A 70 -0.12 10.43 -9.33
N LEU A 71 -0.88 11.07 -8.46
CA LEU A 71 -1.98 11.98 -8.82
C LEU A 71 -1.66 13.44 -8.52
N SER A 72 -0.42 13.79 -8.23
CA SER A 72 -0.01 15.18 -7.92
C SER A 72 0.00 16.12 -9.11
N GLY A 73 -0.45 15.65 -10.28
CA GLY A 73 -0.55 16.44 -11.50
C GLY A 73 0.42 15.99 -12.60
N ASN A 74 0.29 16.67 -13.73
CA ASN A 74 1.06 16.44 -14.95
C ASN A 74 1.19 17.75 -15.75
N GLU A 75 1.73 17.70 -16.96
CA GLU A 75 1.92 18.88 -17.82
C GLU A 75 0.59 19.60 -18.18
N HIS A 76 -0.55 18.92 -18.07
CA HIS A 76 -1.85 19.44 -18.51
C HIS A 76 -2.82 19.70 -17.36
N ARG A 77 -2.57 19.16 -16.17
CA ARG A 77 -3.48 19.22 -15.02
C ARG A 77 -2.70 19.36 -13.71
N THR A 78 -3.22 20.22 -12.86
CA THR A 78 -2.78 20.35 -11.47
C THR A 78 -3.31 19.18 -10.62
N GLU A 79 -2.74 18.97 -9.43
CA GLU A 79 -3.29 18.03 -8.44
C GLU A 79 -4.76 18.32 -8.14
N PHE A 80 -5.10 19.61 -7.95
CA PHE A 80 -6.46 20.03 -7.65
C PHE A 80 -7.45 19.56 -8.73
N GLU A 81 -7.16 19.80 -10.02
CA GLU A 81 -8.02 19.37 -11.12
C GLU A 81 -8.16 17.85 -11.22
N VAL A 82 -7.08 17.12 -10.92
CA VAL A 82 -7.12 15.65 -10.92
C VAL A 82 -8.03 15.13 -9.82
N ILE A 83 -7.91 15.66 -8.62
CA ILE A 83 -8.68 15.22 -7.45
C ILE A 83 -10.12 15.71 -7.51
N GLU A 84 -10.37 16.96 -7.92
CA GLU A 84 -11.72 17.53 -8.07
C GLU A 84 -12.60 16.66 -8.98
N TYR A 85 -12.06 16.14 -10.08
CA TYR A 85 -12.82 15.27 -10.97
C TYR A 85 -13.15 13.91 -10.32
N LEU A 86 -12.25 13.34 -9.52
CA LEU A 86 -12.53 12.12 -8.76
C LEU A 86 -13.63 12.37 -7.72
N ASP A 87 -13.57 13.48 -7.02
CA ASP A 87 -14.59 13.90 -6.04
C ASP A 87 -15.96 14.14 -6.71
N TYR A 88 -15.98 14.78 -7.88
CA TYR A 88 -17.21 14.97 -8.68
C TYR A 88 -17.86 13.63 -9.06
N LEU A 89 -17.06 12.60 -9.36
CA LEU A 89 -17.57 11.24 -9.64
C LEU A 89 -17.92 10.44 -8.38
N GLY A 90 -17.71 11.01 -7.18
CA GLY A 90 -17.91 10.33 -5.90
C GLY A 90 -16.93 9.17 -5.69
N ALA A 91 -15.73 9.29 -6.23
CA ALA A 91 -14.68 8.31 -6.08
C ALA A 91 -13.79 8.60 -4.86
N THR A 92 -13.23 7.56 -4.27
CA THR A 92 -12.15 7.67 -3.30
C THR A 92 -10.92 6.96 -3.82
N HIS A 93 -9.75 7.47 -3.48
CA HIS A 93 -8.49 6.82 -3.79
C HIS A 93 -7.62 6.66 -2.54
N ARG A 94 -6.69 5.72 -2.59
CA ARG A 94 -5.69 5.50 -1.55
C ARG A 94 -4.44 4.89 -2.18
N THR A 95 -3.28 5.35 -1.75
CA THR A 95 -1.97 4.81 -2.13
C THR A 95 -1.40 3.96 -1.00
N GLU A 96 -0.72 2.89 -1.35
CA GLU A 96 0.01 2.05 -0.40
C GLU A 96 1.35 1.64 -1.03
N CYS A 97 2.44 1.89 -0.32
CA CYS A 97 3.77 1.44 -0.73
C CYS A 97 4.35 0.54 0.36
N GLY A 98 4.42 -0.74 0.05
CA GLY A 98 5.07 -1.74 0.89
C GLY A 98 6.53 -1.95 0.49
N HIS A 99 7.11 -3.02 1.03
CA HIS A 99 8.50 -3.36 0.74
C HIS A 99 8.67 -3.90 -0.68
N VAL A 100 7.87 -4.89 -1.08
CA VAL A 100 7.97 -5.58 -2.38
C VAL A 100 6.85 -5.21 -3.36
N GLY A 101 5.86 -4.46 -2.94
CA GLY A 101 4.72 -4.08 -3.77
C GLY A 101 4.16 -2.72 -3.40
N SER A 102 3.66 -2.02 -4.41
CA SER A 102 2.94 -0.76 -4.26
C SER A 102 1.60 -0.86 -4.94
N SER A 103 0.63 -0.14 -4.43
CA SER A 103 -0.69 -0.11 -5.05
C SER A 103 -1.36 1.25 -4.95
N VAL A 104 -2.31 1.44 -5.85
CA VAL A 104 -3.30 2.50 -5.74
C VAL A 104 -4.68 1.88 -5.83
N VAL A 105 -5.50 2.19 -4.85
CA VAL A 105 -6.86 1.69 -4.73
C VAL A 105 -7.82 2.81 -5.09
N ILE A 106 -8.74 2.56 -5.99
CA ILE A 106 -9.87 3.43 -6.30
C ILE A 106 -11.19 2.72 -5.95
N ARG A 107 -12.15 3.47 -5.45
CA ARG A 107 -13.50 3.00 -5.18
C ARG A 107 -14.50 4.00 -5.72
N ALA A 108 -15.53 3.51 -6.40
CA ALA A 108 -16.64 4.32 -6.88
C ALA A 108 -17.89 3.47 -7.03
N SER A 109 -19.02 4.13 -7.29
CA SER A 109 -20.26 3.43 -7.69
C SER A 109 -20.04 2.67 -9.00
N LYS A 110 -20.75 1.54 -9.19
CA LYS A 110 -20.72 0.77 -10.44
C LYS A 110 -20.97 1.63 -11.67
N LYS A 111 -21.83 2.65 -11.55
CA LYS A 111 -22.13 3.60 -12.61
C LYS A 111 -20.92 4.43 -13.05
N ASN A 112 -20.07 4.84 -12.09
CA ASN A 112 -19.01 5.80 -12.33
C ASN A 112 -17.61 5.16 -12.43
N ILE A 113 -17.46 3.91 -11.99
CA ILE A 113 -16.13 3.26 -11.86
C ILE A 113 -15.34 3.23 -13.17
N LEU A 114 -16.00 3.05 -14.31
CA LEU A 114 -15.30 3.05 -15.60
C LEU A 114 -14.74 4.43 -15.95
N SER A 115 -15.49 5.50 -15.70
CA SER A 115 -15.03 6.88 -15.91
C SER A 115 -13.87 7.21 -14.96
N VAL A 116 -13.98 6.79 -13.69
CA VAL A 116 -12.92 6.94 -12.68
C VAL A 116 -11.67 6.17 -13.11
N PHE A 117 -11.82 4.93 -13.57
CA PHE A 117 -10.71 4.10 -13.99
C PHE A 117 -9.95 4.69 -15.18
N LYS A 118 -10.67 5.14 -16.23
CA LYS A 118 -10.07 5.81 -17.40
C LYS A 118 -9.30 7.06 -17.00
N TRP A 119 -9.94 7.94 -16.22
CA TRP A 119 -9.31 9.15 -15.70
C TRP A 119 -8.05 8.84 -14.87
N PHE A 120 -8.14 7.82 -14.03
CA PHE A 120 -7.04 7.40 -13.19
C PHE A 120 -5.85 6.91 -14.02
N ILE A 121 -6.06 6.01 -14.99
CA ILE A 121 -5.02 5.50 -15.87
C ILE A 121 -4.35 6.63 -16.65
N GLU A 122 -5.15 7.56 -17.21
CA GLU A 122 -4.62 8.71 -17.95
C GLU A 122 -3.67 9.55 -17.08
N ASN A 123 -4.11 9.89 -15.85
CA ASN A 123 -3.28 10.73 -14.96
C ASN A 123 -2.06 9.99 -14.39
N VAL A 124 -2.18 8.71 -14.04
CA VAL A 124 -1.02 7.88 -13.64
C VAL A 124 0.00 7.77 -14.77
N HIS A 125 -0.45 7.55 -16.01
CA HIS A 125 0.43 7.51 -17.16
C HIS A 125 1.15 8.85 -17.38
N ALA A 126 0.40 9.95 -17.31
CA ALA A 126 0.89 11.31 -17.56
C ALA A 126 1.62 11.95 -16.37
N ALA A 127 1.62 11.33 -15.17
CA ALA A 127 2.21 11.92 -13.96
C ALA A 127 3.66 12.35 -14.16
N THR A 128 3.99 13.60 -13.79
CA THR A 128 5.32 14.21 -13.96
C THR A 128 5.96 14.65 -12.66
N TYR A 129 5.25 14.54 -11.54
CA TYR A 129 5.71 15.00 -10.22
C TYR A 129 6.16 16.47 -10.22
N PRO A 130 5.23 17.43 -10.36
CA PRO A 130 5.56 18.85 -10.36
C PRO A 130 6.40 19.25 -9.14
N GLU A 131 7.44 20.06 -9.35
CA GLU A 131 8.42 20.37 -8.32
C GLU A 131 7.79 21.02 -7.07
N ASN A 132 6.80 21.91 -7.23
CA ASN A 132 6.07 22.52 -6.14
C ASN A 132 5.34 21.49 -5.25
N GLU A 133 4.76 20.46 -5.86
CA GLU A 133 4.07 19.38 -5.14
C GLU A 133 5.07 18.46 -4.43
N VAL A 134 6.20 18.16 -5.06
CA VAL A 134 7.27 17.39 -4.45
C VAL A 134 7.86 18.14 -3.25
N GLU A 135 8.16 19.43 -3.37
CA GLU A 135 8.67 20.23 -2.26
C GLU A 135 7.67 20.34 -1.10
N SER A 136 6.39 20.56 -1.40
CA SER A 136 5.32 20.57 -0.40
C SER A 136 5.23 19.22 0.34
N ALA A 137 5.26 18.10 -0.39
CA ALA A 137 5.21 16.75 0.18
C ALA A 137 6.42 16.46 1.07
N LYS A 138 7.63 16.87 0.67
CA LYS A 138 8.86 16.74 1.49
C LYS A 138 8.69 17.38 2.86
N LEU A 139 8.23 18.64 2.88
CA LEU A 139 8.05 19.40 4.14
C LEU A 139 7.05 18.69 5.06
N VAL A 140 5.90 18.30 4.54
CA VAL A 140 4.85 17.64 5.33
C VAL A 140 5.33 16.30 5.87
N ARG A 141 6.04 15.51 5.06
CA ARG A 141 6.52 14.17 5.44
C ARG A 141 7.68 14.22 6.40
N ALA A 142 8.65 15.13 6.20
CA ALA A 142 9.74 15.34 7.14
C ALA A 142 9.20 15.73 8.51
N ALA A 143 8.30 16.71 8.59
CA ALA A 143 7.68 17.14 9.85
C ALA A 143 6.85 16.00 10.50
N SER A 144 6.20 15.15 9.70
CA SER A 144 5.49 13.97 10.22
C SER A 144 6.45 12.96 10.84
N LEU A 145 7.56 12.67 10.17
CA LEU A 145 8.59 11.76 10.66
C LEU A 145 9.26 12.30 11.95
N GLU A 146 9.57 13.59 12.01
CA GLU A 146 10.09 14.24 13.23
C GLU A 146 9.15 14.07 14.43
N ARG A 147 7.82 14.18 14.18
CA ARG A 147 6.83 13.90 15.25
C ARG A 147 6.83 12.43 15.67
N GLN A 148 6.95 11.50 14.71
CA GLN A 148 7.01 10.07 15.01
C GLN A 148 8.26 9.71 15.80
N GLN A 149 9.42 10.32 15.49
CA GLN A 149 10.69 10.11 16.20
C GLN A 149 10.64 10.54 17.68
N LYS A 150 9.64 11.33 18.08
CA LYS A 150 9.39 11.67 19.50
C LYS A 150 8.62 10.58 20.25
N THR A 151 8.30 9.46 19.61
CA THR A 151 7.51 8.38 20.22
C THR A 151 8.35 7.13 20.45
N PRO A 152 8.18 6.43 21.60
CA PRO A 152 8.84 5.15 21.85
C PRO A 152 8.51 4.08 20.83
N LYS A 153 7.28 4.10 20.27
CA LYS A 153 6.83 3.15 19.26
C LYS A 153 7.69 3.21 17.99
N TYR A 154 8.04 4.40 17.53
CA TYR A 154 8.90 4.56 16.35
C TYR A 154 10.26 3.88 16.56
N TRP A 155 10.94 4.19 17.65
CA TRP A 155 12.26 3.69 17.93
C TRP A 155 12.30 2.19 18.18
N SER A 156 11.34 1.64 18.91
CA SER A 156 11.27 0.20 19.15
C SER A 156 11.09 -0.58 17.85
N SER A 157 10.25 -0.09 16.93
CA SER A 157 10.05 -0.74 15.62
C SER A 157 11.30 -0.62 14.74
N ARG A 158 11.91 0.57 14.68
CA ARG A 158 13.13 0.81 13.90
C ARG A 158 14.27 -0.09 14.36
N ILE A 159 14.56 -0.10 15.66
CA ILE A 159 15.64 -0.93 16.24
C ILE A 159 15.38 -2.42 16.03
N ALA A 160 14.13 -2.87 16.14
CA ALA A 160 13.78 -4.25 15.90
C ALA A 160 14.10 -4.68 14.46
N LEU A 161 13.74 -3.85 13.46
CA LEU A 161 14.02 -4.14 12.05
C LEU A 161 15.52 -4.05 11.73
N GLU A 162 16.22 -3.03 12.21
CA GLU A 162 17.68 -2.91 12.06
C GLU A 162 18.42 -4.09 12.70
N SER A 163 17.91 -4.58 13.84
CA SER A 163 18.51 -5.70 14.54
C SER A 163 18.26 -7.03 13.84
N LEU A 164 17.07 -7.21 13.23
CA LEU A 164 16.75 -8.44 12.50
C LEU A 164 17.46 -8.55 11.16
N TYR A 165 17.53 -7.45 10.42
CA TYR A 165 17.98 -7.48 9.02
C TYR A 165 19.33 -6.84 8.79
N GLY A 166 19.82 -6.03 9.73
CA GLY A 166 21.03 -5.23 9.57
C GLY A 166 20.76 -3.90 8.87
N LYS A 167 21.67 -2.94 9.05
CA LYS A 167 21.53 -1.58 8.52
C LYS A 167 21.69 -1.47 7.01
N ASP A 168 22.30 -2.46 6.39
CA ASP A 168 22.56 -2.50 4.95
C ASP A 168 21.46 -3.24 4.17
N HIS A 169 20.57 -3.94 4.86
CA HIS A 169 19.45 -4.64 4.26
C HIS A 169 18.28 -3.70 4.05
N THR A 170 17.58 -3.81 2.91
CA THR A 170 16.47 -2.92 2.53
C THR A 170 15.34 -2.83 3.57
N LEU A 171 15.10 -3.89 4.35
CA LEU A 171 14.15 -3.89 5.49
C LEU A 171 14.72 -3.24 6.75
N GLY A 172 16.04 -3.16 6.90
CA GLY A 172 16.71 -2.52 8.03
C GLY A 172 17.09 -1.06 7.78
N ILE A 173 17.11 -0.63 6.53
CA ILE A 173 17.39 0.76 6.16
C ILE A 173 16.20 1.64 6.53
N HIS A 174 16.47 2.63 7.38
CA HIS A 174 15.49 3.66 7.71
C HIS A 174 16.06 5.03 7.35
N GLY A 175 15.31 5.80 6.59
CA GLY A 175 15.66 7.19 6.33
C GLY A 175 15.37 8.08 7.55
N ASP A 176 16.05 9.22 7.59
CA ASP A 176 15.80 10.28 8.53
C ASP A 176 15.07 11.47 7.86
N PRO A 177 14.49 12.43 8.61
CA PRO A 177 13.77 13.56 8.03
C PRO A 177 14.55 14.33 6.96
N ILE A 178 15.88 14.45 7.13
CA ILE A 178 16.76 15.10 6.16
C ILE A 178 16.86 14.37 4.82
N ASP A 179 16.58 13.08 4.78
CA ASP A 179 16.67 12.29 3.53
C ASP A 179 15.54 12.64 2.56
N TYR A 180 14.41 13.19 3.06
CA TYR A 180 13.38 13.75 2.17
C TYR A 180 13.93 14.85 1.28
N GLN A 181 14.88 15.67 1.76
CA GLN A 181 15.49 16.74 0.97
C GLN A 181 16.29 16.23 -0.25
N LYS A 182 16.72 14.96 -0.23
CA LYS A 182 17.47 14.32 -1.30
C LYS A 182 16.58 13.75 -2.41
N VAL A 183 15.27 13.71 -2.19
CA VAL A 183 14.30 13.25 -3.20
C VAL A 183 14.02 14.39 -4.18
N THR A 184 14.06 14.11 -5.47
CA THR A 184 13.78 15.07 -6.54
C THR A 184 12.71 14.55 -7.48
N SER A 185 12.03 15.43 -8.21
CA SER A 185 11.08 15.05 -9.27
C SER A 185 11.72 14.09 -10.27
N GLU A 186 13.00 14.27 -10.58
CA GLU A 186 13.74 13.37 -11.47
C GLU A 186 13.84 11.94 -10.90
N ASN A 187 14.17 11.80 -9.60
CA ASN A 187 14.20 10.49 -8.93
C ASN A 187 12.83 9.80 -8.98
N LEU A 188 11.74 10.55 -8.75
CA LEU A 188 10.38 10.01 -8.77
C LEU A 188 9.98 9.59 -10.20
N ASN A 189 10.27 10.41 -11.20
CA ASN A 189 10.03 10.09 -12.61
C ASN A 189 10.82 8.86 -13.06
N LEU A 190 12.09 8.75 -12.67
CA LEU A 190 12.92 7.58 -12.98
C LEU A 190 12.33 6.31 -12.34
N PHE A 191 11.96 6.38 -11.05
CA PHE A 191 11.35 5.26 -10.35
C PHE A 191 10.02 4.84 -11.00
N LYS A 192 9.15 5.81 -11.32
CA LYS A 192 7.88 5.55 -12.04
C LYS A 192 8.13 4.84 -13.37
N LYS A 193 9.06 5.36 -14.19
CA LYS A 193 9.39 4.78 -15.49
C LYS A 193 9.88 3.33 -15.39
N GLN A 194 10.65 3.03 -14.35
CA GLN A 194 11.20 1.69 -14.14
C GLN A 194 10.18 0.72 -13.54
N HIS A 195 9.29 1.19 -12.66
CA HIS A 195 8.52 0.34 -11.76
C HIS A 195 7.01 0.50 -11.83
N PHE A 196 6.48 1.66 -12.19
CA PHE A 196 5.04 1.97 -12.18
C PHE A 196 4.45 2.14 -13.59
N GLY A 197 5.05 1.49 -14.60
CA GLY A 197 4.46 1.41 -15.92
C GLY A 197 3.10 0.68 -15.88
N LEU A 198 2.13 1.18 -16.63
CA LEU A 198 0.81 0.55 -16.69
C LEU A 198 0.88 -0.87 -17.25
N GLU A 199 1.82 -1.17 -18.13
CA GLU A 199 2.07 -2.52 -18.67
C GLU A 199 2.55 -3.53 -17.62
N LYS A 200 3.08 -3.05 -16.49
CA LYS A 200 3.63 -3.88 -15.40
C LYS A 200 2.69 -4.06 -14.22
N MET A 201 1.45 -3.63 -14.34
CA MET A 201 0.50 -3.72 -13.24
C MET A 201 -0.39 -4.95 -13.33
N MET A 202 -0.90 -5.35 -12.18
CA MET A 202 -1.98 -6.29 -12.01
C MET A 202 -3.21 -5.56 -11.46
N LEU A 203 -4.40 -6.00 -11.83
CA LEU A 203 -5.65 -5.49 -11.28
C LEU A 203 -6.21 -6.43 -10.22
N LEU A 204 -6.62 -5.88 -9.09
CA LEU A 204 -7.48 -6.58 -8.14
C LEU A 204 -8.83 -5.87 -8.15
N VAL A 205 -9.86 -6.58 -8.62
CA VAL A 205 -11.22 -6.03 -8.74
C VAL A 205 -12.14 -6.73 -7.76
N SER A 206 -12.87 -5.97 -6.96
CA SER A 206 -13.83 -6.52 -6.02
C SER A 206 -15.09 -5.66 -5.91
N GLY A 207 -16.21 -6.30 -5.54
CA GLY A 207 -17.52 -5.67 -5.43
C GLY A 207 -18.42 -5.99 -6.63
N ASP A 208 -19.32 -5.08 -6.97
CA ASP A 208 -20.34 -5.28 -8.02
C ASP A 208 -19.75 -5.12 -9.42
N SER A 209 -19.05 -6.13 -9.88
CA SER A 209 -18.43 -6.19 -11.21
C SER A 209 -19.07 -7.28 -12.07
N ASP A 210 -19.06 -7.08 -13.38
CA ASP A 210 -19.52 -8.02 -14.39
C ASP A 210 -18.55 -8.10 -15.57
N ASP A 211 -18.75 -9.05 -16.45
CA ASP A 211 -17.89 -9.28 -17.61
C ASP A 211 -17.83 -8.06 -18.52
N GLN A 212 -18.93 -7.31 -18.68
CA GLN A 212 -18.96 -6.10 -19.49
C GLN A 212 -18.03 -5.02 -18.94
N LEU A 213 -18.00 -4.85 -17.61
CA LEU A 213 -17.09 -3.93 -16.95
C LEU A 213 -15.62 -4.35 -17.14
N LEU A 214 -15.33 -5.65 -17.01
CA LEU A 214 -13.99 -6.18 -17.23
C LEU A 214 -13.53 -5.98 -18.68
N HIS A 215 -14.39 -6.20 -19.66
CA HIS A 215 -14.10 -5.87 -21.06
C HIS A 215 -13.81 -4.38 -21.24
N SER A 216 -14.59 -3.51 -20.60
CA SER A 216 -14.37 -2.06 -20.67
C SER A 216 -13.07 -1.60 -20.02
N PHE A 217 -12.61 -2.30 -18.96
CA PHE A 217 -11.27 -2.08 -18.40
C PHE A 217 -10.18 -2.54 -19.35
N ALA A 218 -10.36 -3.71 -19.97
CA ALA A 218 -9.43 -4.21 -20.97
C ALA A 218 -9.27 -3.23 -22.15
N ASP A 219 -10.38 -2.71 -22.67
CA ASP A 219 -10.37 -1.71 -23.76
C ASP A 219 -9.62 -0.42 -23.36
N ALA A 220 -9.80 0.04 -22.12
CA ALA A 220 -9.08 1.20 -21.61
C ALA A 220 -7.56 0.96 -21.49
N LEU A 221 -7.15 -0.28 -21.34
CA LEU A 221 -5.75 -0.70 -21.19
C LEU A 221 -5.08 -1.13 -22.50
N LEU A 222 -5.81 -1.22 -23.61
CA LEU A 222 -5.23 -1.64 -24.91
C LEU A 222 -4.00 -0.82 -25.34
N PRO A 223 -3.88 0.51 -25.04
CA PRO A 223 -2.67 1.27 -25.35
C PRO A 223 -1.43 0.84 -24.54
N PHE A 224 -1.61 0.07 -23.45
CA PHE A 224 -0.58 -0.34 -22.51
C PHE A 224 -0.61 -1.87 -22.36
N PRO A 225 -0.15 -2.65 -23.35
CA PRO A 225 -0.28 -4.11 -23.29
C PRO A 225 0.45 -4.69 -22.07
N GLY A 226 -0.28 -5.46 -21.28
CA GLY A 226 0.19 -6.03 -20.02
C GLY A 226 1.31 -7.05 -20.24
N THR A 227 2.26 -7.05 -19.34
CA THR A 227 3.36 -8.02 -19.27
C THR A 227 3.21 -8.90 -18.02
N PRO A 228 3.70 -10.15 -18.03
CA PRO A 228 3.67 -10.99 -16.85
C PRO A 228 4.35 -10.32 -15.66
N LEU A 229 3.70 -10.35 -14.52
CA LEU A 229 4.25 -9.81 -13.28
C LEU A 229 5.42 -10.67 -12.82
N SER A 230 6.57 -10.05 -12.63
CA SER A 230 7.72 -10.69 -12.01
C SER A 230 7.77 -10.31 -10.53
N ILE A 231 7.35 -11.22 -9.67
CA ILE A 231 7.45 -11.03 -8.21
C ILE A 231 8.85 -11.43 -7.78
N ILE A 232 9.57 -10.51 -7.16
CA ILE A 232 10.87 -10.82 -6.57
C ILE A 232 10.64 -11.70 -5.35
N GLN A 233 11.25 -12.89 -5.37
CA GLN A 233 11.40 -13.67 -4.16
C GLN A 233 12.63 -13.16 -3.43
N GLU A 234 12.42 -12.48 -2.29
CA GLU A 234 13.53 -12.07 -1.44
C GLU A 234 14.27 -13.31 -0.95
N GLN A 235 15.59 -13.32 -1.16
CA GLN A 235 16.47 -14.28 -0.54
C GLN A 235 16.91 -13.68 0.81
N PHE A 236 16.27 -14.12 1.88
CA PHE A 236 16.74 -13.79 3.21
C PHE A 236 17.99 -14.58 3.53
N THR A 237 19.02 -13.91 4.03
CA THR A 237 20.18 -14.58 4.63
C THR A 237 19.72 -15.35 5.86
N GLU A 238 20.09 -16.62 5.97
CA GLU A 238 19.65 -17.51 7.06
C GLU A 238 20.25 -17.16 8.44
N THR A 239 21.22 -16.26 8.48
CA THR A 239 21.91 -15.87 9.72
C THR A 239 21.41 -14.51 10.20
N PHE A 240 20.60 -14.54 11.26
CA PHE A 240 20.15 -13.36 11.96
C PHE A 240 20.97 -13.14 13.23
N PRO A 241 21.33 -11.87 13.56
CA PRO A 241 22.04 -11.59 14.79
C PRO A 241 21.20 -12.02 16.01
N GLN A 242 21.85 -12.66 16.98
CA GLN A 242 21.25 -12.99 18.27
C GLN A 242 21.75 -11.99 19.31
N PHE A 243 20.85 -11.45 20.10
CA PHE A 243 21.16 -10.52 21.16
C PHE A 243 20.96 -11.20 22.52
N GLU A 244 22.00 -11.20 23.36
CA GLU A 244 21.93 -11.73 24.72
C GLU A 244 21.15 -10.81 25.68
N LYS A 245 21.04 -9.53 25.35
CA LYS A 245 20.37 -8.53 26.19
C LYS A 245 19.41 -7.70 25.38
N PRO A 246 18.31 -7.20 26.02
CA PRO A 246 17.40 -6.26 25.38
C PRO A 246 18.13 -5.01 24.90
N LEU A 247 17.81 -4.55 23.71
CA LEU A 247 18.27 -3.24 23.21
C LEU A 247 17.35 -2.17 23.78
N MET A 248 17.93 -1.10 24.30
CA MET A 248 17.19 0.00 24.91
C MET A 248 17.52 1.31 24.20
N HIS A 249 16.49 2.10 23.93
CA HIS A 249 16.61 3.44 23.37
C HIS A 249 15.81 4.44 24.23
N PRO A 250 16.45 5.38 24.93
CA PRO A 250 15.73 6.38 25.70
C PRO A 250 15.07 7.40 24.75
N VAL A 251 13.85 7.79 25.07
CA VAL A 251 13.11 8.84 24.36
C VAL A 251 12.69 9.89 25.40
N ASP A 252 13.22 11.09 25.24
CA ASP A 252 12.97 12.18 26.19
C ASP A 252 11.52 12.66 26.13
N GLY A 253 11.01 13.13 27.27
CA GLY A 253 9.69 13.75 27.38
C GLY A 253 8.51 12.77 27.36
N THR A 254 8.75 11.48 27.56
CA THR A 254 7.69 10.46 27.66
C THR A 254 7.83 9.60 28.91
N ASN A 255 6.67 9.25 29.50
CA ASN A 255 6.58 8.28 30.59
C ASN A 255 6.14 6.89 30.09
N GLN A 256 6.05 6.68 28.79
CA GLN A 256 5.63 5.43 28.18
C GLN A 256 6.83 4.60 27.76
N VAL A 257 6.70 3.29 27.91
CA VAL A 257 7.65 2.29 27.40
C VAL A 257 6.95 1.50 26.28
N ASN A 258 7.62 1.32 25.16
CA ASN A 258 7.18 0.42 24.11
C ASN A 258 8.16 -0.76 24.03
N LEU A 259 7.64 -1.97 24.16
CA LEU A 259 8.39 -3.20 24.03
C LEU A 259 8.08 -3.84 22.68
N HIS A 260 9.10 -4.07 21.88
CA HIS A 260 8.99 -4.77 20.60
C HIS A 260 9.74 -6.10 20.69
N LEU A 261 9.00 -7.20 20.56
CA LEU A 261 9.56 -8.55 20.44
C LEU A 261 9.52 -8.94 18.97
N ALA A 262 10.66 -9.29 18.41
CA ALA A 262 10.75 -9.65 17.01
C ALA A 262 11.61 -10.91 16.82
N LYS A 263 11.16 -11.79 15.92
CA LYS A 263 11.88 -13.00 15.52
C LYS A 263 11.56 -13.29 14.06
N HIS A 264 12.57 -13.63 13.29
CA HIS A 264 12.35 -14.17 11.96
C HIS A 264 11.85 -15.61 12.04
N ILE A 265 10.74 -15.91 11.43
CA ILE A 265 10.15 -17.24 11.39
C ILE A 265 9.71 -17.52 9.95
N LYS A 266 10.10 -18.70 9.43
CA LYS A 266 9.60 -19.21 8.16
C LYS A 266 8.57 -20.31 8.44
N PRO A 267 7.27 -20.01 8.34
CA PRO A 267 6.24 -21.03 8.58
C PRO A 267 6.34 -22.14 7.54
N LYS A 268 6.15 -23.38 7.95
CA LYS A 268 6.24 -24.59 7.10
C LYS A 268 5.03 -24.71 6.18
N ASP A 269 3.88 -24.29 6.70
CA ASP A 269 2.59 -24.39 6.01
C ASP A 269 1.63 -23.29 6.48
N GLN A 270 0.44 -23.29 5.91
CA GLN A 270 -0.60 -22.31 6.22
C GLN A 270 -1.14 -22.46 7.66
N GLN A 271 -1.20 -23.67 8.19
CA GLN A 271 -1.70 -23.93 9.55
C GLN A 271 -0.73 -23.35 10.58
N GLU A 272 0.59 -23.55 10.41
CA GLU A 272 1.60 -22.95 11.27
C GLU A 272 1.55 -21.42 11.18
N ARG A 273 1.35 -20.85 9.97
CA ARG A 273 1.16 -19.41 9.78
C ARG A 273 -0.03 -18.86 10.56
N PHE A 274 -1.17 -19.54 10.55
CA PHE A 274 -2.33 -19.15 11.35
C PHE A 274 -2.05 -19.24 12.84
N GLY A 275 -1.41 -20.33 13.30
CA GLY A 275 -1.00 -20.48 14.68
C GLY A 275 -0.08 -19.36 15.16
N LEU A 276 0.91 -18.98 14.36
CA LEU A 276 1.80 -17.86 14.65
C LEU A 276 1.05 -16.51 14.69
N THR A 277 0.07 -16.32 13.81
CA THR A 277 -0.77 -15.10 13.81
C THR A 277 -1.59 -15.02 15.10
N LEU A 278 -2.20 -16.12 15.54
CA LEU A 278 -2.94 -16.17 16.80
C LEU A 278 -2.01 -15.94 18.00
N LEU A 279 -0.83 -16.55 18.02
CA LEU A 279 0.16 -16.32 19.05
C LEU A 279 0.56 -14.84 19.14
N ASN A 280 0.80 -14.19 17.99
CA ASN A 280 1.13 -12.78 17.94
C ASN A 280 0.00 -11.90 18.50
N LEU A 281 -1.26 -12.22 18.19
CA LEU A 281 -2.44 -11.53 18.77
C LEU A 281 -2.49 -11.66 20.29
N VAL A 282 -2.24 -12.85 20.83
CA VAL A 282 -2.24 -13.09 22.27
C VAL A 282 -1.09 -12.37 22.98
N LEU A 283 0.09 -12.32 22.37
CA LEU A 283 1.29 -11.72 22.97
C LEU A 283 1.28 -10.19 22.96
N GLY A 284 0.61 -9.54 22.05
CA GLY A 284 0.66 -8.07 22.00
C GLY A 284 -0.09 -7.41 20.85
N GLY A 285 -0.79 -8.16 20.01
CA GLY A 285 -1.53 -7.61 18.89
C GLY A 285 -2.96 -7.18 19.20
N TYR A 286 -3.43 -7.33 20.45
CA TYR A 286 -4.83 -7.12 20.81
C TYR A 286 -5.15 -5.69 21.31
N PHE A 287 -4.14 -4.85 21.57
CA PHE A 287 -4.30 -3.49 22.10
C PHE A 287 -3.87 -2.42 21.11
#